data_9a964cdaa45c4d940b8211812ccde9aa
#
_entry.id   9a964cdaa45c4d940b8211812ccde9aa
#
_cell.length_a   1.000
_cell.length_b   1.000
_cell.length_c   1.000
_cell.angle_alpha   90.00
_cell.angle_beta   90.00
_cell.angle_gamma   90.00
#
_symmetry.space_group_name_H-M   'P 1'
#
loop_
_entity.id
_entity.type
_entity.pdbx_description
1 polymer ?
#
loop_
_entity_poly.entity_id
_entity_poly.type
_entity_poly.pdbx_seq_one_letter_code
_entity_poly.pdbx_strand_id
1 'polypeptide(L)'
;VGSVRVGPLPHLREAAAAAARRPAYVVVLADRDDAAVIAHVAGDLRQARRYDVGARPGTHPDPHPDRPPAQHHGERHLTGSEPLGGGERNAAFTAGRVAEAAASVGAHIVLGAGDQHILDAVGKHLPGSLGPVITIASGPVPGDGDERLGAEITAALDEITGEAISAVGDLVSSAATAPEPGAVRGIEAVARQLAEQQVAVLLVASDLSQDDGPDYRLGSSPTQFGAGDAGTGDPSTEIPVPLEDGLVWAALHQDAIVVQLPDRSGPLAGQPAAALLRRGAAS
;
A
#
# COMPACT_ATOMS: atom_id res chain seq x y z
N VAL A 1 13.08 -9.70 -18.20
CA VAL A 1 13.07 -9.32 -19.63
C VAL A 1 11.77 -8.58 -19.85
N GLY A 2 11.83 -7.23 -19.92
CA GLY A 2 10.65 -6.41 -20.16
C GLY A 2 10.17 -6.57 -21.62
N SER A 3 8.91 -6.90 -21.83
CA SER A 3 8.28 -6.84 -23.15
C SER A 3 7.79 -5.41 -23.40
N VAL A 4 8.11 -4.85 -24.55
CA VAL A 4 7.52 -3.59 -25.03
C VAL A 4 6.40 -3.95 -25.99
N ARG A 5 5.16 -3.61 -25.64
CA ARG A 5 4.04 -3.67 -26.58
C ARG A 5 3.59 -2.26 -26.92
N VAL A 6 3.23 -2.04 -28.16
CA VAL A 6 2.64 -0.78 -28.61
C VAL A 6 1.14 -1.03 -28.74
N GLY A 7 0.35 -0.32 -27.94
CA GLY A 7 -1.10 -0.42 -27.91
C GLY A 7 -1.73 0.87 -27.38
N PRO A 8 -3.07 1.00 -27.46
CA PRO A 8 -3.78 2.18 -26.99
C PRO A 8 -3.73 2.36 -25.45
N LEU A 9 -3.50 1.27 -24.72
CA LEU A 9 -3.29 1.29 -23.28
C LEU A 9 -1.95 0.63 -22.92
N PRO A 10 -1.25 1.12 -21.88
CA PRO A 10 -0.14 0.39 -21.29
C PRO A 10 -0.64 -0.92 -20.64
N HIS A 11 0.25 -1.90 -20.44
CA HIS A 11 -0.07 -3.14 -19.70
C HIS A 11 -0.28 -2.83 -18.22
N LEU A 12 -1.48 -2.36 -17.89
CA LEU A 12 -1.83 -1.96 -16.53
C LEU A 12 -1.94 -3.15 -15.59
N ARG A 13 -2.31 -4.32 -16.10
CA ARG A 13 -2.47 -5.53 -15.28
C ARG A 13 -1.17 -5.92 -14.57
N GLU A 14 -0.06 -5.96 -15.29
CA GLU A 14 1.24 -6.30 -14.69
C GLU A 14 1.68 -5.26 -13.65
N ALA A 15 1.47 -3.97 -13.94
CA ALA A 15 1.78 -2.90 -13.02
C ALA A 15 0.89 -2.92 -11.77
N ALA A 16 -0.41 -3.13 -11.95
CA ALA A 16 -1.37 -3.26 -10.85
C ALA A 16 -1.09 -4.50 -9.99
N ALA A 17 -0.76 -5.63 -10.62
CA ALA A 17 -0.37 -6.86 -9.92
C ALA A 17 0.93 -6.69 -9.13
N ALA A 18 1.91 -5.99 -9.70
CA ALA A 18 3.16 -5.68 -9.00
C ALA A 18 2.91 -4.76 -7.80
N ALA A 19 2.08 -3.74 -7.95
CA ALA A 19 1.70 -2.83 -6.86
C ALA A 19 0.92 -3.55 -5.75
N ALA A 20 0.00 -4.45 -6.11
CA ALA A 20 -0.77 -5.23 -5.14
C ALA A 20 0.09 -6.23 -4.35
N ARG A 21 1.09 -6.86 -5.00
CA ARG A 21 2.02 -7.78 -4.34
C ARG A 21 3.06 -7.08 -3.49
N ARG A 22 3.36 -5.83 -3.79
CA ARG A 22 4.36 -5.01 -3.12
C ARG A 22 3.77 -3.63 -2.82
N PRO A 23 2.95 -3.55 -1.77
CA PRO A 23 2.39 -2.28 -1.33
C PRO A 23 3.51 -1.32 -0.91
N ALA A 24 3.22 -0.03 -0.83
CA ALA A 24 4.13 0.92 -0.23
C ALA A 24 4.29 0.62 1.26
N TYR A 25 5.52 0.70 1.77
CA TYR A 25 5.83 0.40 3.17
C TYR A 25 6.97 1.28 3.68
N VAL A 26 7.08 1.36 4.99
CA VAL A 26 8.18 2.03 5.67
C VAL A 26 8.92 1.03 6.54
N VAL A 27 10.26 1.05 6.50
CA VAL A 27 11.12 0.29 7.39
C VAL A 27 11.71 1.21 8.44
N VAL A 28 11.60 0.84 9.71
CA VAL A 28 12.23 1.51 10.84
C VAL A 28 13.37 0.63 11.32
N LEU A 29 14.59 1.12 11.18
CA LEU A 29 15.78 0.51 11.77
C LEU A 29 16.08 1.25 13.07
N ALA A 30 15.88 0.62 14.21
CA ALA A 30 16.01 1.27 15.50
C ALA A 30 17.04 0.59 16.41
N ASP A 31 18.03 1.35 16.86
CA ASP A 31 18.97 0.99 17.90
C ASP A 31 18.80 1.95 19.09
N ARG A 32 19.50 1.68 20.20
CA ARG A 32 19.40 2.47 21.43
C ARG A 32 19.72 3.94 21.26
N ASP A 33 20.65 4.25 20.37
CA ASP A 33 21.19 5.60 20.20
C ASP A 33 20.83 6.23 18.85
N ASP A 34 20.35 5.43 17.88
CA ASP A 34 20.10 5.88 16.52
C ASP A 34 18.87 5.20 15.91
N ALA A 35 18.24 5.85 14.95
CA ALA A 35 17.18 5.28 14.16
C ALA A 35 17.27 5.76 12.71
N ALA A 36 16.95 4.88 11.76
CA ALA A 36 16.79 5.23 10.37
C ALA A 36 15.39 4.83 9.90
N VAL A 37 14.79 5.66 9.06
CA VAL A 37 13.48 5.42 8.45
C VAL A 37 13.66 5.36 6.95
N ILE A 38 13.21 4.27 6.33
CA ILE A 38 13.36 4.02 4.89
C ILE A 38 11.96 3.82 4.31
N ALA A 39 11.54 4.69 3.39
CA ALA A 39 10.25 4.60 2.71
C ALA A 39 10.40 3.95 1.33
N HIS A 40 9.57 2.97 1.04
CA HIS A 40 9.52 2.25 -0.22
C HIS A 40 8.21 2.51 -0.94
N VAL A 41 8.31 2.84 -2.22
CA VAL A 41 7.15 3.06 -3.10
C VAL A 41 6.56 1.70 -3.52
N ALA A 42 5.24 1.64 -3.72
CA ALA A 42 4.59 0.43 -4.21
C ALA A 42 5.19 -0.05 -5.56
N GLY A 43 5.36 -1.35 -5.69
CA GLY A 43 5.83 -2.00 -6.92
C GLY A 43 7.34 -1.95 -7.15
N ASP A 44 8.12 -1.16 -6.41
CA ASP A 44 9.57 -1.05 -6.62
C ASP A 44 10.37 -1.21 -5.33
N LEU A 45 11.22 -2.24 -5.29
CA LEU A 45 12.16 -2.46 -4.17
C LEU A 45 13.38 -1.52 -4.22
N ARG A 46 13.64 -0.86 -5.35
CA ARG A 46 14.87 -0.08 -5.57
C ARG A 46 14.67 1.42 -5.31
N GLN A 47 13.43 1.91 -5.32
CA GLN A 47 13.12 3.30 -5.01
C GLN A 47 12.82 3.45 -3.52
N ALA A 48 13.88 3.55 -2.73
CA ALA A 48 13.78 3.85 -1.31
C ALA A 48 14.21 5.30 -1.05
N ARG A 49 13.45 5.99 -0.19
CA ARG A 49 13.86 7.28 0.38
C ARG A 49 14.30 7.03 1.82
N ARG A 50 15.56 7.29 2.11
CA ARG A 50 16.11 7.19 3.47
C ARG A 50 15.96 8.53 4.19
N TYR A 51 15.47 8.46 5.41
CA TYR A 51 15.41 9.58 6.34
C TYR A 51 16.25 9.19 7.55
N ASP A 52 17.46 9.74 7.67
CA ASP A 52 18.26 9.53 8.87
C ASP A 52 17.60 10.29 10.01
N VAL A 53 17.20 9.57 11.03
CA VAL A 53 16.73 10.10 12.30
C VAL A 53 17.99 10.35 13.14
N GLY A 54 18.79 11.33 12.68
CA GLY A 54 20.10 11.63 13.29
C GLY A 54 19.98 11.97 14.76
N ALA A 55 21.05 11.60 15.47
CA ALA A 55 21.26 11.88 16.87
C ALA A 55 20.83 13.29 17.27
N ARG A 56 20.01 13.36 18.33
CA ARG A 56 19.62 14.53 19.13
C ARG A 56 19.81 15.91 18.50
N PRO A 57 18.76 16.74 18.42
CA PRO A 57 18.92 18.19 18.40
C PRO A 57 19.62 18.58 19.71
N GLY A 58 20.91 18.81 19.68
CA GLY A 58 21.70 19.23 20.86
C GLY A 58 23.08 18.63 21.02
N THR A 59 23.45 17.62 20.22
CA THR A 59 24.84 17.12 20.19
C THR A 59 25.52 17.51 18.87
N HIS A 60 25.45 18.80 18.51
CA HIS A 60 26.50 19.37 17.67
C HIS A 60 27.78 19.35 18.53
N PRO A 61 28.87 18.72 18.10
CA PRO A 61 30.14 18.96 18.75
C PRO A 61 30.40 20.46 18.67
N ASP A 62 30.49 21.09 19.84
CA ASP A 62 30.80 22.52 19.94
C ASP A 62 32.15 22.73 19.21
N PRO A 63 32.22 23.53 18.15
CA PRO A 63 33.45 23.75 17.42
C PRO A 63 34.52 24.53 18.26
N HIS A 64 34.20 24.88 19.52
CA HIS A 64 35.09 25.57 20.40
C HIS A 64 35.27 24.78 21.71
N PRO A 65 36.30 23.90 21.80
CA PRO A 65 36.59 23.10 23.01
C PRO A 65 37.07 23.92 24.22
N ASP A 66 37.30 25.22 24.09
CA ASP A 66 37.87 26.09 25.13
C ASP A 66 36.83 27.02 25.81
N ARG A 67 35.53 26.82 25.66
CA ARG A 67 34.54 27.64 26.34
C ARG A 67 34.10 26.98 27.67
N PRO A 68 34.28 27.64 28.84
CA PRO A 68 33.82 27.09 30.11
C PRO A 68 32.31 26.93 30.11
N PRO A 69 31.75 25.88 30.77
CA PRO A 69 30.32 25.60 30.77
C PRO A 69 29.54 26.78 31.37
N ALA A 70 28.62 27.34 30.60
CA ALA A 70 27.71 28.37 31.08
C ALA A 70 26.77 27.77 32.12
N GLN A 71 26.87 28.28 33.35
CA GLN A 71 25.90 27.97 34.43
C GLN A 71 24.54 28.60 34.09
N HIS A 72 23.62 27.79 33.60
CA HIS A 72 22.23 28.19 33.44
C HIS A 72 21.46 27.96 34.77
N HIS A 73 21.43 28.94 35.60
CA HIS A 73 20.38 29.11 36.59
C HIS A 73 19.13 29.68 35.90
N GLY A 74 18.07 28.91 35.87
CA GLY A 74 16.79 29.35 35.31
C GLY A 74 15.76 28.25 35.27
N GLU A 75 15.34 27.75 36.42
CA GLU A 75 14.12 26.97 36.55
C GLU A 75 12.91 27.80 36.08
N ARG A 76 12.31 27.41 34.99
CA ARG A 76 10.92 27.81 34.68
C ARG A 76 10.08 26.55 34.80
N HIS A 77 9.40 26.44 35.91
CA HIS A 77 8.27 25.54 36.08
C HIS A 77 7.20 25.87 35.02
N LEU A 78 7.08 25.01 34.03
CA LEU A 78 5.87 24.87 33.22
C LEU A 78 5.09 23.71 33.81
N THR A 79 4.00 24.02 34.47
CA THR A 79 3.02 23.11 35.02
C THR A 79 2.45 22.21 33.93
N GLY A 80 2.51 20.88 34.12
CA GLY A 80 1.50 19.98 33.60
C GLY A 80 1.86 18.96 32.53
N SER A 81 3.16 18.63 32.36
CA SER A 81 3.54 17.38 31.64
C SER A 81 4.79 16.83 32.30
N GLU A 82 4.74 15.63 32.82
CA GLU A 82 5.96 14.93 33.24
C GLU A 82 6.92 14.92 32.05
N PRO A 83 8.22 15.28 32.26
CA PRO A 83 9.18 15.25 31.17
C PRO A 83 9.37 13.80 30.73
N LEU A 84 8.91 13.49 29.51
CA LEU A 84 9.17 12.20 28.87
C LEU A 84 10.66 11.90 29.00
N GLY A 85 11.01 10.67 29.40
CA GLY A 85 12.39 10.20 29.45
C GLY A 85 13.07 10.34 28.07
N GLY A 86 14.41 10.40 28.02
CA GLY A 86 15.12 10.60 26.76
C GLY A 86 14.72 9.62 25.65
N GLY A 87 14.46 8.35 26.01
CA GLY A 87 14.02 7.31 25.09
C GLY A 87 12.61 7.58 24.52
N GLU A 88 11.67 8.07 25.32
CA GLU A 88 10.31 8.34 24.90
C GLU A 88 10.22 9.55 23.94
N ARG A 89 11.05 10.57 24.15
CA ARG A 89 11.18 11.70 23.22
C ARG A 89 11.77 11.28 21.88
N ASN A 90 12.76 10.40 21.89
CA ASN A 90 13.33 9.85 20.65
C ASN A 90 12.31 8.99 19.91
N ALA A 91 11.52 8.18 20.62
CA ALA A 91 10.47 7.36 20.01
C ALA A 91 9.37 8.23 19.38
N ALA A 92 8.91 9.27 20.06
CA ALA A 92 7.93 10.21 19.50
C ALA A 92 8.47 10.96 18.26
N PHE A 93 9.74 11.38 18.30
CA PHE A 93 10.38 12.00 17.13
C PHE A 93 10.50 11.04 15.96
N THR A 94 10.96 9.81 16.21
CA THR A 94 11.04 8.74 15.20
C THR A 94 9.67 8.45 14.61
N ALA A 95 8.62 8.33 15.43
CA ALA A 95 7.25 8.12 14.96
C ALA A 95 6.77 9.25 14.05
N GLY A 96 7.10 10.51 14.36
CA GLY A 96 6.83 11.64 13.48
C GLY A 96 7.50 11.50 12.11
N ARG A 97 8.76 11.06 12.07
CA ARG A 97 9.49 10.80 10.81
C ARG A 97 8.91 9.63 10.03
N VAL A 98 8.47 8.57 10.73
CA VAL A 98 7.75 7.45 10.11
C VAL A 98 6.46 7.92 9.45
N ALA A 99 5.67 8.75 10.15
CA ALA A 99 4.42 9.28 9.61
C ALA A 99 4.65 10.16 8.37
N GLU A 100 5.67 11.02 8.38
CA GLU A 100 6.07 11.84 7.23
C GLU A 100 6.52 10.98 6.05
N ALA A 101 7.37 9.99 6.31
CA ALA A 101 7.87 9.06 5.31
C ALA A 101 6.73 8.24 4.69
N ALA A 102 5.83 7.71 5.52
CA ALA A 102 4.67 6.97 5.08
C ALA A 102 3.73 7.81 4.19
N ALA A 103 3.43 9.03 4.61
CA ALA A 103 2.62 9.97 3.82
C ALA A 103 3.25 10.27 2.46
N SER A 104 4.59 10.36 2.39
CA SER A 104 5.30 10.68 1.13
C SER A 104 5.18 9.61 0.05
N VAL A 105 4.89 8.37 0.43
CA VAL A 105 4.77 7.21 -0.48
C VAL A 105 3.38 6.55 -0.43
N GLY A 106 2.46 7.06 0.38
CA GLY A 106 1.14 6.47 0.57
C GLY A 106 1.17 5.12 1.29
N ALA A 107 2.14 4.91 2.19
CA ALA A 107 2.28 3.67 2.93
C ALA A 107 1.36 3.61 4.15
N HIS A 108 0.86 2.42 4.45
CA HIS A 108 0.13 2.10 5.68
C HIS A 108 0.81 0.98 6.49
N ILE A 109 1.83 0.33 5.93
CA ILE A 109 2.59 -0.76 6.53
C ILE A 109 3.89 -0.19 7.10
N VAL A 110 4.15 -0.51 8.37
CA VAL A 110 5.38 -0.14 9.06
C VAL A 110 6.08 -1.40 9.54
N LEU A 111 7.26 -1.68 9.01
CA LEU A 111 8.11 -2.79 9.39
C LEU A 111 9.22 -2.28 10.31
N GLY A 112 9.55 -3.03 11.36
CA GLY A 112 10.57 -2.67 12.33
C GLY A 112 11.69 -3.70 12.42
N ALA A 113 12.94 -3.25 12.49
CA ALA A 113 14.09 -4.10 12.80
C ALA A 113 15.00 -3.42 13.84
N GLY A 114 15.47 -4.17 14.83
CA GLY A 114 16.36 -3.67 15.87
C GLY A 114 15.87 -3.90 17.29
N ASP A 115 16.04 -2.89 18.17
CA ASP A 115 15.65 -2.99 19.58
C ASP A 115 14.12 -2.94 19.73
N GLN A 116 13.56 -4.06 20.22
CA GLN A 116 12.11 -4.23 20.38
C GLN A 116 11.48 -3.16 21.28
N HIS A 117 12.16 -2.75 22.35
CA HIS A 117 11.62 -1.74 23.27
C HIS A 117 11.47 -0.38 22.60
N ILE A 118 12.39 -0.05 21.69
CA ILE A 118 12.32 1.20 20.92
C ILE A 118 11.22 1.10 19.86
N LEU A 119 11.12 -0.04 19.16
CA LEU A 119 10.06 -0.27 18.19
C LEU A 119 8.67 -0.21 18.84
N ASP A 120 8.50 -0.81 20.02
CA ASP A 120 7.25 -0.73 20.80
C ASP A 120 6.93 0.71 21.23
N ALA A 121 7.96 1.46 21.63
CA ALA A 121 7.79 2.87 21.99
C ALA A 121 7.41 3.73 20.79
N VAL A 122 8.05 3.52 19.61
CA VAL A 122 7.68 4.18 18.35
C VAL A 122 6.22 3.85 18.00
N GLY A 123 5.83 2.57 18.08
CA GLY A 123 4.48 2.12 17.77
C GLY A 123 3.38 2.83 18.58
N LYS A 124 3.64 3.17 19.87
CA LYS A 124 2.70 3.91 20.72
C LYS A 124 2.46 5.34 20.27
N HIS A 125 3.40 5.92 19.51
CA HIS A 125 3.32 7.30 19.04
C HIS A 125 2.91 7.40 17.56
N LEU A 126 2.73 6.27 16.85
CA LEU A 126 2.25 6.29 15.48
C LEU A 126 0.79 6.78 15.40
N PRO A 127 0.44 7.56 14.37
CA PRO A 127 -0.96 7.91 14.12
C PRO A 127 -1.79 6.67 13.79
N GLY A 128 -3.07 6.65 14.20
CA GLY A 128 -3.97 5.52 14.00
C GLY A 128 -4.28 5.18 12.52
N SER A 129 -3.87 6.03 11.59
CA SER A 129 -3.94 5.76 10.15
C SER A 129 -2.84 4.81 9.66
N LEU A 130 -1.78 4.63 10.43
CA LEU A 130 -0.75 3.63 10.20
C LEU A 130 -1.06 2.38 11.02
N GLY A 131 -0.78 1.22 10.44
CA GLY A 131 -0.83 -0.05 11.17
C GLY A 131 0.19 -0.10 12.32
N PRO A 132 0.14 -1.12 13.17
CA PRO A 132 1.16 -1.36 14.18
C PRO A 132 2.54 -1.58 13.52
N VAL A 133 3.60 -1.35 14.27
CA VAL A 133 4.96 -1.73 13.82
C VAL A 133 5.05 -3.26 13.85
N ILE A 134 5.29 -3.85 12.69
CA ILE A 134 5.49 -5.28 12.53
C ILE A 134 6.98 -5.56 12.63
N THR A 135 7.42 -6.20 13.72
CA THR A 135 8.82 -6.52 13.93
C THR A 135 9.25 -7.68 13.06
N ILE A 136 10.17 -7.42 12.12
CA ILE A 136 10.71 -8.42 11.18
C ILE A 136 12.04 -9.00 11.63
N ALA A 137 12.85 -8.23 12.38
CA ALA A 137 14.10 -8.70 12.94
C ALA A 137 14.36 -8.05 14.30
N SER A 138 14.79 -8.84 15.28
CA SER A 138 15.17 -8.36 16.62
C SER A 138 16.69 -8.50 16.81
N GLY A 139 17.30 -7.52 17.49
CA GLY A 139 18.73 -7.55 17.78
C GLY A 139 19.50 -6.38 17.17
N PRO A 140 20.83 -6.53 16.92
CA PRO A 140 21.63 -5.47 16.31
C PRO A 140 21.04 -5.06 14.96
N VAL A 141 20.97 -3.75 14.71
CA VAL A 141 20.47 -3.22 13.44
C VAL A 141 21.36 -3.72 12.30
N PRO A 142 20.76 -4.37 11.29
CA PRO A 142 21.51 -4.80 10.11
C PRO A 142 22.08 -3.58 9.37
N GLY A 143 23.27 -3.72 8.81
CA GLY A 143 23.84 -2.70 7.95
C GLY A 143 23.05 -2.51 6.66
N ASP A 144 23.23 -1.35 6.02
CA ASP A 144 22.65 -1.10 4.70
C ASP A 144 23.09 -2.18 3.70
N GLY A 145 22.12 -2.82 3.02
CA GLY A 145 22.41 -3.86 2.03
C GLY A 145 22.50 -5.27 2.60
N ASP A 146 22.09 -5.49 3.84
CA ASP A 146 22.00 -6.84 4.41
C ASP A 146 20.92 -7.65 3.64
N GLU A 147 21.37 -8.66 2.88
CA GLU A 147 20.49 -9.54 2.10
C GLU A 147 19.48 -10.27 3.00
N ARG A 148 19.85 -10.54 4.25
CA ARG A 148 18.95 -11.16 5.23
C ARG A 148 17.80 -10.23 5.57
N LEU A 149 18.04 -8.95 5.81
CA LEU A 149 16.98 -7.98 6.06
C LEU A 149 16.03 -7.89 4.86
N GLY A 150 16.57 -7.89 3.65
CA GLY A 150 15.77 -7.91 2.41
C GLY A 150 14.86 -9.14 2.30
N ALA A 151 15.36 -10.32 2.71
CA ALA A 151 14.58 -11.55 2.75
C ALA A 151 13.46 -11.51 3.80
N GLU A 152 13.75 -11.01 5.01
CA GLU A 152 12.77 -10.84 6.10
C GLU A 152 11.67 -9.84 5.71
N ILE A 153 12.03 -8.71 5.07
CA ILE A 153 11.08 -7.75 4.54
C ILE A 153 10.15 -8.42 3.52
N THR A 154 10.73 -9.17 2.57
CA THR A 154 9.97 -9.85 1.53
C THR A 154 8.98 -10.85 2.14
N ALA A 155 9.44 -11.68 3.08
CA ALA A 155 8.59 -12.66 3.75
C ALA A 155 7.43 -11.99 4.51
N ALA A 156 7.70 -10.92 5.25
CA ALA A 156 6.66 -10.17 5.97
C ALA A 156 5.63 -9.54 5.02
N LEU A 157 6.07 -8.97 3.90
CA LEU A 157 5.15 -8.40 2.91
C LEU A 157 4.30 -9.47 2.22
N ASP A 158 4.87 -10.64 1.90
CA ASP A 158 4.15 -11.75 1.31
C ASP A 158 3.06 -12.29 2.29
N GLU A 159 3.38 -12.39 3.58
CA GLU A 159 2.42 -12.76 4.63
C GLU A 159 1.28 -11.75 4.75
N ILE A 160 1.59 -10.46 4.93
CA ILE A 160 0.60 -9.37 5.05
C ILE A 160 -0.30 -9.32 3.81
N THR A 161 0.30 -9.43 2.62
CA THR A 161 -0.45 -9.40 1.36
C THR A 161 -1.34 -10.63 1.22
N GLY A 162 -0.85 -11.81 1.61
CA GLY A 162 -1.62 -13.06 1.61
C GLY A 162 -2.84 -12.98 2.54
N GLU A 163 -2.67 -12.48 3.75
CA GLU A 163 -3.77 -12.25 4.70
C GLU A 163 -4.80 -11.26 4.18
N ALA A 164 -4.35 -10.13 3.62
CA ALA A 164 -5.23 -9.12 3.04
C ALA A 164 -6.04 -9.67 1.86
N ILE A 165 -5.41 -10.45 0.97
CA ILE A 165 -6.09 -11.11 -0.15
C ILE A 165 -7.13 -12.10 0.37
N SER A 166 -6.81 -12.90 1.39
CA SER A 166 -7.74 -13.83 2.02
C SER A 166 -8.94 -13.10 2.62
N ALA A 167 -8.71 -12.05 3.39
CA ALA A 167 -9.77 -11.25 4.00
C ALA A 167 -10.71 -10.62 2.95
N VAL A 168 -10.14 -10.08 1.86
CA VAL A 168 -10.95 -9.57 0.73
C VAL A 168 -11.75 -10.69 0.08
N GLY A 169 -11.16 -11.87 -0.06
CA GLY A 169 -11.83 -13.06 -0.58
C GLY A 169 -13.06 -13.47 0.24
N ASP A 170 -12.91 -13.46 1.55
CA ASP A 170 -14.01 -13.76 2.49
C ASP A 170 -15.12 -12.72 2.40
N LEU A 171 -14.74 -11.43 2.30
CA LEU A 171 -15.69 -10.35 2.11
C LEU A 171 -16.49 -10.50 0.81
N VAL A 172 -15.82 -10.80 -0.32
CA VAL A 172 -16.50 -11.03 -1.61
C VAL A 172 -17.43 -12.22 -1.52
N SER A 173 -17.00 -13.32 -0.89
CA SER A 173 -17.81 -14.53 -0.75
C SER A 173 -19.06 -14.27 0.11
N SER A 174 -18.92 -13.58 1.22
CA SER A 174 -20.02 -13.22 2.11
C SER A 174 -20.98 -12.22 1.43
N ALA A 175 -20.44 -11.19 0.80
CA ALA A 175 -21.24 -10.15 0.15
C ALA A 175 -21.99 -10.65 -1.09
N ALA A 176 -21.45 -11.64 -1.81
CA ALA A 176 -22.13 -12.23 -2.97
C ALA A 176 -23.35 -13.09 -2.60
N THR A 177 -23.44 -13.57 -1.36
CA THR A 177 -24.55 -14.41 -0.85
C THR A 177 -25.53 -13.62 0.02
N ALA A 178 -25.28 -12.33 0.25
CA ALA A 178 -26.15 -11.46 1.04
C ALA A 178 -27.49 -11.21 0.29
N PRO A 179 -28.59 -10.90 1.02
CA PRO A 179 -29.89 -10.53 0.43
C PRO A 179 -29.79 -9.34 -0.53
N GLU A 180 -28.93 -8.36 -0.20
CA GLU A 180 -28.52 -7.28 -1.10
C GLU A 180 -27.06 -7.55 -1.48
N PRO A 181 -26.80 -8.03 -2.71
CA PRO A 181 -25.45 -8.39 -3.11
C PRO A 181 -24.50 -7.20 -3.07
N GLY A 182 -23.53 -7.25 -2.16
CA GLY A 182 -22.43 -6.27 -2.10
C GLY A 182 -21.23 -6.69 -2.95
N ALA A 183 -21.34 -7.80 -3.70
CA ALA A 183 -20.32 -8.29 -4.62
C ALA A 183 -20.95 -8.96 -5.83
N VAL A 184 -20.24 -8.92 -6.94
CA VAL A 184 -20.64 -9.56 -8.22
C VAL A 184 -19.50 -10.45 -8.73
N ARG A 185 -19.86 -11.46 -9.52
CA ARG A 185 -18.92 -12.38 -10.15
C ARG A 185 -19.21 -12.51 -11.64
N GLY A 186 -18.17 -12.79 -12.42
CA GLY A 186 -18.23 -12.91 -13.87
C GLY A 186 -18.03 -11.55 -14.56
N ILE A 187 -17.47 -11.63 -15.77
CA ILE A 187 -16.98 -10.45 -16.50
C ILE A 187 -18.09 -9.45 -16.80
N GLU A 188 -19.23 -9.90 -17.31
CA GLU A 188 -20.32 -9.01 -17.68
C GLU A 188 -20.90 -8.23 -16.49
N ALA A 189 -21.05 -8.92 -15.34
CA ALA A 189 -21.54 -8.27 -14.12
C ALA A 189 -20.51 -7.27 -13.58
N VAL A 190 -19.24 -7.64 -13.58
CA VAL A 190 -18.13 -6.77 -13.16
C VAL A 190 -18.01 -5.55 -14.07
N ALA A 191 -18.05 -5.74 -15.40
CA ALA A 191 -17.96 -4.65 -16.37
C ALA A 191 -19.11 -3.64 -16.20
N ARG A 192 -20.33 -4.13 -15.95
CA ARG A 192 -21.49 -3.25 -15.67
C ARG A 192 -21.25 -2.41 -14.42
N GLN A 193 -20.76 -3.01 -13.34
CA GLN A 193 -20.51 -2.28 -12.09
C GLN A 193 -19.34 -1.31 -12.21
N LEU A 194 -18.35 -1.62 -13.06
CA LEU A 194 -17.30 -0.67 -13.41
C LEU A 194 -17.82 0.54 -14.17
N ALA A 195 -18.71 0.32 -15.15
CA ALA A 195 -19.37 1.42 -15.89
C ALA A 195 -20.23 2.29 -14.97
N GLU A 196 -20.86 1.71 -13.96
CA GLU A 196 -21.67 2.39 -12.93
C GLU A 196 -20.81 3.02 -11.81
N GLN A 197 -19.46 2.88 -11.85
CA GLN A 197 -18.52 3.36 -10.84
C GLN A 197 -18.77 2.81 -9.42
N GLN A 198 -19.33 1.62 -9.32
CA GLN A 198 -19.70 1.00 -8.04
C GLN A 198 -18.62 0.06 -7.48
N VAL A 199 -17.52 -0.12 -8.16
CA VAL A 199 -16.48 -1.07 -7.71
C VAL A 199 -15.53 -0.44 -6.70
N ALA A 200 -15.38 -1.08 -5.52
CA ALA A 200 -14.37 -0.75 -4.53
C ALA A 200 -13.11 -1.60 -4.69
N VAL A 201 -13.28 -2.91 -4.95
CA VAL A 201 -12.18 -3.84 -5.17
C VAL A 201 -12.51 -4.72 -6.37
N LEU A 202 -11.59 -4.79 -7.31
CA LEU A 202 -11.63 -5.69 -8.45
C LEU A 202 -10.68 -6.87 -8.21
N LEU A 203 -11.21 -8.09 -8.28
CA LEU A 203 -10.44 -9.34 -8.23
C LEU A 203 -10.38 -9.92 -9.65
N VAL A 204 -9.18 -10.24 -10.12
CA VAL A 204 -8.98 -10.85 -11.44
C VAL A 204 -8.09 -12.09 -11.32
N ALA A 205 -8.41 -13.14 -12.06
CA ALA A 205 -7.56 -14.31 -12.14
C ALA A 205 -6.29 -14.01 -12.96
N SER A 206 -5.17 -14.62 -12.60
CA SER A 206 -3.91 -14.45 -13.33
C SER A 206 -3.96 -15.01 -14.75
N ASP A 207 -4.84 -15.98 -14.99
CA ASP A 207 -5.11 -16.61 -16.28
C ASP A 207 -6.24 -15.92 -17.07
N LEU A 208 -6.75 -14.77 -16.60
CA LEU A 208 -7.72 -13.98 -17.35
C LEU A 208 -7.16 -13.63 -18.73
N SER A 209 -7.90 -13.94 -19.76
CA SER A 209 -7.51 -13.76 -21.17
C SER A 209 -8.65 -13.17 -22.00
N GLN A 210 -8.34 -12.79 -23.24
CA GLN A 210 -9.33 -12.27 -24.18
C GLN A 210 -10.45 -13.29 -24.48
N ASP A 211 -10.17 -14.59 -24.35
CA ASP A 211 -11.14 -15.66 -24.62
C ASP A 211 -12.22 -15.79 -23.53
N ASP A 212 -12.04 -15.14 -22.39
CA ASP A 212 -12.99 -15.20 -21.27
C ASP A 212 -14.23 -14.31 -21.44
N GLY A 213 -14.26 -13.46 -22.46
CA GLY A 213 -15.36 -12.54 -22.69
C GLY A 213 -15.39 -11.97 -24.11
N PRO A 214 -16.42 -11.18 -24.44
CA PRO A 214 -16.49 -10.47 -25.70
C PRO A 214 -15.42 -9.40 -25.79
N ASP A 215 -15.18 -8.89 -27.01
CA ASP A 215 -14.34 -7.72 -27.22
C ASP A 215 -14.89 -6.52 -26.45
N TYR A 216 -14.04 -5.87 -25.70
CA TYR A 216 -14.39 -4.67 -24.95
C TYR A 216 -13.87 -3.42 -25.65
N ARG A 217 -14.58 -2.31 -25.41
CA ARG A 217 -14.22 -1.00 -25.97
C ARG A 217 -14.21 0.05 -24.85
N LEU A 218 -13.26 0.94 -24.98
CA LEU A 218 -13.19 2.16 -24.16
C LEU A 218 -13.67 3.33 -24.99
N GLY A 219 -14.59 4.09 -24.45
CA GLY A 219 -14.95 5.40 -24.97
C GLY A 219 -14.07 6.52 -24.42
N SER A 220 -14.50 7.75 -24.60
CA SER A 220 -13.78 8.94 -24.13
C SER A 220 -13.81 9.14 -22.60
N SER A 221 -14.61 8.37 -21.88
CA SER A 221 -14.78 8.44 -20.42
C SER A 221 -14.61 7.05 -19.80
N PRO A 222 -14.07 6.96 -18.56
CA PRO A 222 -13.98 5.71 -17.81
C PRO A 222 -15.31 4.98 -17.61
N THR A 223 -16.41 5.70 -17.63
CA THR A 223 -17.78 5.13 -17.55
C THR A 223 -18.23 4.52 -18.88
N GLN A 224 -17.53 4.83 -19.97
CA GLN A 224 -17.80 4.29 -21.30
C GLN A 224 -16.92 3.06 -21.55
N PHE A 225 -17.08 2.06 -20.70
CA PHE A 225 -16.47 0.75 -20.81
C PHE A 225 -17.56 -0.31 -20.99
N GLY A 226 -17.54 -1.03 -22.09
CA GLY A 226 -18.58 -2.01 -22.39
C GLY A 226 -18.19 -3.03 -23.44
N ALA A 227 -18.99 -4.10 -23.54
CA ALA A 227 -18.80 -5.18 -24.49
C ALA A 227 -19.43 -4.84 -25.85
N GLY A 228 -18.67 -5.06 -26.92
CA GLY A 228 -19.16 -5.08 -28.29
C GLY A 228 -19.98 -3.87 -28.73
N ASP A 229 -21.09 -4.14 -29.42
CA ASP A 229 -22.02 -3.13 -29.96
C ASP A 229 -22.94 -2.47 -28.90
N ALA A 230 -22.83 -2.85 -27.66
CA ALA A 230 -23.54 -2.17 -26.56
C ALA A 230 -22.97 -0.76 -26.34
N GLY A 231 -22.61 -0.11 -27.45
CA GLY A 231 -21.92 1.14 -27.55
C GLY A 231 -22.44 2.21 -26.63
N THR A 232 -21.56 2.67 -25.80
CA THR A 232 -21.79 3.73 -24.82
C THR A 232 -21.50 5.10 -25.42
N GLY A 233 -21.21 5.20 -26.74
CA GLY A 233 -20.81 6.42 -27.39
C GLY A 233 -20.74 6.36 -28.91
N ASP A 234 -20.04 7.31 -29.51
CA ASP A 234 -19.73 7.37 -30.92
C ASP A 234 -18.71 6.27 -31.30
N PRO A 235 -19.06 5.29 -32.16
CA PRO A 235 -18.16 4.22 -32.57
C PRO A 235 -16.82 4.71 -33.12
N SER A 236 -16.77 5.95 -33.62
CA SER A 236 -15.53 6.55 -34.15
C SER A 236 -14.51 6.94 -33.08
N THR A 237 -14.94 7.04 -31.83
CA THR A 237 -14.10 7.41 -30.68
C THR A 237 -13.77 6.22 -29.77
N GLU A 238 -14.39 5.07 -30.00
CA GLU A 238 -14.18 3.87 -29.20
C GLU A 238 -12.90 3.13 -29.62
N ILE A 239 -12.11 2.74 -28.63
CA ILE A 239 -10.84 2.03 -28.81
C ILE A 239 -11.01 0.59 -28.32
N PRO A 240 -10.78 -0.42 -29.20
CA PRO A 240 -10.77 -1.80 -28.76
C PRO A 240 -9.60 -2.03 -27.80
N VAL A 241 -9.85 -2.73 -26.71
CA VAL A 241 -8.84 -3.00 -25.67
C VAL A 241 -8.90 -4.46 -25.27
N PRO A 242 -7.73 -5.07 -24.90
CA PRO A 242 -7.74 -6.37 -24.25
C PRO A 242 -8.63 -6.34 -23.00
N LEU A 243 -9.43 -7.39 -22.82
CA LEU A 243 -10.38 -7.50 -21.70
C LEU A 243 -9.71 -7.19 -20.35
N GLU A 244 -8.56 -7.80 -20.09
CA GLU A 244 -7.81 -7.65 -18.85
C GLU A 244 -7.36 -6.21 -18.59
N ASP A 245 -6.84 -5.54 -19.62
CA ASP A 245 -6.35 -4.16 -19.51
C ASP A 245 -7.53 -3.18 -19.36
N GLY A 246 -8.63 -3.44 -20.06
CA GLY A 246 -9.85 -2.64 -19.96
C GLY A 246 -10.48 -2.69 -18.58
N LEU A 247 -10.61 -3.88 -17.97
CA LEU A 247 -11.14 -4.03 -16.60
C LEU A 247 -10.25 -3.31 -15.57
N VAL A 248 -8.93 -3.50 -15.67
CA VAL A 248 -7.97 -2.85 -14.76
C VAL A 248 -7.99 -1.34 -14.93
N TRP A 249 -8.01 -0.85 -16.18
CA TRP A 249 -8.09 0.58 -16.47
C TRP A 249 -9.36 1.21 -15.88
N ALA A 250 -10.53 0.59 -16.12
CA ALA A 250 -11.80 1.09 -15.58
C ALA A 250 -11.83 1.09 -14.05
N ALA A 251 -11.21 0.07 -13.41
CA ALA A 251 -11.11 0.01 -11.96
C ALA A 251 -10.21 1.12 -11.39
N LEU A 252 -9.03 1.32 -11.95
CA LEU A 252 -8.09 2.35 -11.49
C LEU A 252 -8.64 3.77 -11.65
N HIS A 253 -9.43 4.03 -12.69
CA HIS A 253 -10.04 5.34 -12.92
C HIS A 253 -11.14 5.72 -11.93
N GLN A 254 -11.63 4.76 -11.17
CA GLN A 254 -12.57 5.01 -10.09
C GLN A 254 -11.96 4.76 -8.70
N ASP A 255 -10.62 4.76 -8.59
CA ASP A 255 -9.89 4.49 -7.35
C ASP A 255 -10.24 3.14 -6.72
N ALA A 256 -10.54 2.13 -7.53
CA ALA A 256 -10.73 0.77 -7.06
C ALA A 256 -9.41 0.07 -6.85
N ILE A 257 -9.32 -0.74 -5.81
CA ILE A 257 -8.17 -1.60 -5.55
C ILE A 257 -8.23 -2.79 -6.52
N VAL A 258 -7.13 -3.08 -7.21
CA VAL A 258 -7.04 -4.24 -8.10
C VAL A 258 -6.19 -5.33 -7.45
N VAL A 259 -6.77 -6.52 -7.30
CA VAL A 259 -6.11 -7.69 -6.71
C VAL A 259 -6.06 -8.81 -7.75
N GLN A 260 -4.86 -9.28 -8.06
CA GLN A 260 -4.69 -10.44 -8.92
C GLN A 260 -4.57 -11.72 -8.09
N LEU A 261 -5.42 -12.69 -8.37
CA LEU A 261 -5.42 -14.01 -7.76
C LEU A 261 -4.69 -15.02 -8.64
N PRO A 262 -4.03 -16.03 -8.05
CA PRO A 262 -3.26 -17.01 -8.83
C PRO A 262 -4.12 -17.86 -9.75
N ASP A 263 -5.37 -18.11 -9.38
CA ASP A 263 -6.32 -18.94 -10.12
C ASP A 263 -7.76 -18.46 -9.90
N ARG A 264 -8.72 -19.20 -10.46
CA ARG A 264 -10.17 -18.91 -10.35
C ARG A 264 -10.85 -19.55 -9.15
N SER A 265 -10.10 -20.14 -8.23
CA SER A 265 -10.64 -20.76 -7.02
C SER A 265 -11.07 -19.72 -5.97
N GLY A 266 -11.58 -20.20 -4.85
CA GLY A 266 -11.93 -19.37 -3.69
C GLY A 266 -12.89 -18.22 -4.02
N PRO A 267 -12.46 -16.96 -3.86
CA PRO A 267 -13.35 -15.80 -4.02
C PRO A 267 -13.97 -15.67 -5.40
N LEU A 268 -13.30 -16.16 -6.43
CA LEU A 268 -13.77 -16.11 -7.82
C LEU A 268 -14.81 -17.20 -8.12
N ALA A 269 -14.84 -18.27 -7.36
CA ALA A 269 -15.80 -19.38 -7.51
C ALA A 269 -15.85 -19.91 -8.98
N GLY A 270 -14.70 -20.07 -9.61
CA GLY A 270 -14.56 -20.53 -10.99
C GLY A 270 -14.70 -19.43 -12.04
N GLN A 271 -15.05 -18.21 -11.67
CA GLN A 271 -15.17 -17.08 -12.58
C GLN A 271 -13.81 -16.39 -12.83
N PRO A 272 -13.58 -15.76 -13.98
CA PRO A 272 -12.33 -15.07 -14.27
C PRO A 272 -12.18 -13.73 -13.54
N ALA A 273 -13.28 -13.13 -13.07
CA ALA A 273 -13.28 -11.88 -12.31
C ALA A 273 -14.42 -11.82 -11.30
N ALA A 274 -14.22 -11.02 -10.24
CA ALA A 274 -15.24 -10.64 -9.27
C ALA A 274 -14.99 -9.20 -8.79
N ALA A 275 -16.02 -8.55 -8.24
CA ALA A 275 -15.89 -7.23 -7.67
C ALA A 275 -16.65 -7.11 -6.35
N LEU A 276 -16.00 -6.44 -5.36
CA LEU A 276 -16.67 -5.92 -4.18
C LEU A 276 -17.19 -4.52 -4.50
N LEU A 277 -18.46 -4.28 -4.20
CA LEU A 277 -19.11 -3.03 -4.53
C LEU A 277 -18.93 -2.00 -3.41
N ARG A 278 -18.91 -0.73 -3.79
CA ARG A 278 -19.01 0.38 -2.84
C ARG A 278 -20.38 0.29 -2.18
N ARG A 279 -20.44 0.28 -0.88
CA ARG A 279 -21.70 0.49 -0.18
C ARG A 279 -22.15 1.91 -0.51
N GLY A 280 -23.33 2.05 -1.12
CA GLY A 280 -23.90 3.36 -1.33
C GLY A 280 -23.88 4.09 0.01
N ALA A 281 -23.35 5.31 0.02
CA ALA A 281 -23.55 6.18 1.16
C ALA A 281 -25.08 6.25 1.34
N ALA A 282 -25.56 5.70 2.45
CA ALA A 282 -26.97 5.84 2.80
C ALA A 282 -27.26 7.34 2.82
N SER A 283 -28.07 7.76 1.85
CA SER A 283 -28.52 9.15 1.66
C SER A 283 -29.34 9.57 2.84
#